data_86d13a619849f04c8d7053d65e8593c9
#
_entry.id   86d13a619849f04c8d7053d65e8593c9
#
_cell.length_a   1.000
_cell.length_b   1.000
_cell.length_c   1.000
_cell.angle_alpha   90.00
_cell.angle_beta   90.00
_cell.angle_gamma   90.00
#
_symmetry.space_group_name_H-M   'P 1'
#
loop_
_entity.id
_entity.type
_entity.pdbx_description
1 polymer ?
#
loop_
_entity_poly.entity_id
_entity_poly.type
_entity_poly.pdbx_seq_one_letter_code
_entity_poly.pdbx_strand_id
1 'polypeptide(L)'
;ATKKMVELALSMNSNSELHLQEEVIRFNHTAESTEVITNHGTYSATHLIVCGGLQADRLARKDGVQLKEKVVGFRGDYYELTHEARHKVKHLIYPTPNPDFPFLGVHFTRMTDGEIECGPNAVFTFKREGYGKTDFSLRDTWDALTYKGTWKLFFSNMSFGINEYRRAFSKKLFLKTLQRMIPSLTMDDIKPGRSGVRALLLAEDGDTRDDFRIEY
;
A
#
# COMPACT_ATOMS: atom_id res chain seq x y z
N ALA A 1 4.97 15.45 3.03
CA ALA A 1 3.60 15.96 2.80
C ALA A 1 2.73 15.73 4.04
N THR A 2 2.50 14.48 4.51
CA THR A 2 1.57 14.13 5.61
C THR A 2 1.85 14.91 6.90
N LYS A 3 3.11 14.95 7.36
CA LYS A 3 3.48 15.73 8.56
C LYS A 3 3.03 17.18 8.46
N LYS A 4 3.24 17.84 7.31
CA LYS A 4 2.84 19.22 7.10
C LYS A 4 1.32 19.39 7.09
N MET A 5 0.58 18.44 6.55
CA MET A 5 -0.89 18.47 6.59
C MET A 5 -1.41 18.38 8.03
N VAL A 6 -0.82 17.50 8.85
CA VAL A 6 -1.16 17.39 10.29
C VAL A 6 -0.84 18.71 11.04
N GLU A 7 0.35 19.28 10.82
CA GLU A 7 0.72 20.57 11.40
C GLU A 7 -0.30 21.67 11.05
N LEU A 8 -0.73 21.71 9.78
CA LEU A 8 -1.75 22.68 9.33
C LEU A 8 -3.10 22.41 10.01
N ALA A 9 -3.57 21.16 10.04
CA ALA A 9 -4.83 20.80 10.67
C ALA A 9 -4.85 21.19 12.15
N LEU A 10 -3.78 20.93 12.89
CA LEU A 10 -3.64 21.33 14.30
C LEU A 10 -3.59 22.85 14.46
N SER A 11 -3.02 23.58 13.48
CA SER A 11 -2.95 25.05 13.53
C SER A 11 -4.27 25.74 13.20
N MET A 12 -5.18 25.07 12.47
CA MET A 12 -6.48 25.65 12.08
C MET A 12 -7.50 25.66 13.21
N ASN A 13 -7.35 24.77 14.19
CA ASN A 13 -8.25 24.72 15.35
C ASN A 13 -7.44 24.34 16.59
N SER A 14 -7.42 25.22 17.59
CA SER A 14 -6.69 25.02 18.85
C SER A 14 -7.19 23.85 19.69
N ASN A 15 -8.38 23.34 19.40
CA ASN A 15 -8.97 22.18 20.08
C ASN A 15 -8.68 20.86 19.35
N SER A 16 -7.94 20.91 18.23
CA SER A 16 -7.53 19.68 17.51
C SER A 16 -6.41 18.98 18.26
N GLU A 17 -6.52 17.68 18.38
CA GLU A 17 -5.52 16.82 19.03
C GLU A 17 -5.04 15.74 18.06
N LEU A 18 -3.81 15.32 18.23
CA LEU A 18 -3.20 14.19 17.52
C LEU A 18 -2.74 13.14 18.52
N HIS A 19 -3.35 11.98 18.46
CA HIS A 19 -2.96 10.83 19.25
C HIS A 19 -2.19 9.84 18.37
N LEU A 20 -0.98 9.49 18.77
CA LEU A 20 -0.11 8.53 18.07
C LEU A 20 0.14 7.31 18.94
N GLN A 21 0.50 6.18 18.31
CA GLN A 21 0.75 4.91 18.98
C GLN A 21 -0.47 4.40 19.76
N GLU A 22 -1.65 4.70 19.25
CA GLU A 22 -2.92 4.39 19.87
C GLU A 22 -3.76 3.51 18.95
N GLU A 23 -4.12 2.31 19.43
CA GLU A 23 -4.87 1.33 18.68
C GLU A 23 -6.36 1.41 19.02
N VAL A 24 -7.19 1.53 17.98
CA VAL A 24 -8.65 1.45 18.13
C VAL A 24 -9.08 0.02 18.40
N ILE A 25 -9.72 -0.21 19.54
CA ILE A 25 -10.21 -1.53 19.96
C ILE A 25 -11.61 -1.78 19.44
N ARG A 26 -12.55 -0.83 19.66
CA ARG A 26 -13.95 -0.94 19.25
C ARG A 26 -14.62 0.42 19.16
N PHE A 27 -15.81 0.42 18.57
CA PHE A 27 -16.72 1.56 18.51
C PHE A 27 -17.99 1.24 19.29
N ASN A 28 -18.58 2.27 19.93
CA ASN A 28 -19.91 2.24 20.51
C ASN A 28 -20.71 3.41 19.95
N HIS A 29 -21.88 3.13 19.37
CA HIS A 29 -22.76 4.15 18.85
C HIS A 29 -23.89 4.43 19.83
N THR A 30 -24.21 5.71 20.02
CA THR A 30 -25.39 6.20 20.71
C THR A 30 -26.24 6.99 19.71
N ALA A 31 -27.41 7.48 20.13
CA ALA A 31 -28.25 8.30 19.27
C ALA A 31 -27.60 9.66 18.90
N GLU A 32 -26.66 10.14 19.70
CA GLU A 32 -26.10 11.50 19.59
C GLU A 32 -24.59 11.50 19.31
N SER A 33 -23.89 10.41 19.55
CA SER A 33 -22.43 10.36 19.46
C SER A 33 -21.91 8.95 19.17
N THR A 34 -20.67 8.90 18.72
CA THR A 34 -19.88 7.68 18.61
C THR A 34 -18.71 7.74 19.60
N GLU A 35 -18.56 6.70 20.41
CA GLU A 35 -17.40 6.51 21.26
C GLU A 35 -16.37 5.63 20.54
N VAL A 36 -15.14 6.11 20.50
CA VAL A 36 -13.97 5.36 20.00
C VAL A 36 -13.17 4.89 21.20
N ILE A 37 -13.14 3.58 21.42
CA ILE A 37 -12.40 2.97 22.53
C ILE A 37 -11.06 2.49 21.99
N THR A 38 -10.00 2.97 22.61
CA THR A 38 -8.62 2.64 22.28
C THR A 38 -7.93 1.92 23.43
N ASN A 39 -6.67 1.54 23.23
CA ASN A 39 -5.83 0.98 24.30
C ASN A 39 -5.39 2.03 25.36
N HIS A 40 -5.59 3.33 25.09
CA HIS A 40 -5.20 4.40 26.02
C HIS A 40 -6.38 5.17 26.60
N GLY A 41 -7.54 5.16 25.96
CA GLY A 41 -8.68 5.92 26.43
C GLY A 41 -9.95 5.75 25.59
N THR A 42 -10.95 6.55 25.91
CA THR A 42 -12.22 6.63 25.17
C THR A 42 -12.44 8.06 24.72
N TYR A 43 -12.75 8.23 23.45
CA TYR A 43 -13.04 9.52 22.82
C TYR A 43 -14.47 9.51 22.32
N SER A 44 -15.18 10.63 22.50
CA SER A 44 -16.55 10.79 22.00
C SER A 44 -16.60 11.87 20.95
N ALA A 45 -17.31 11.60 19.85
CA ALA A 45 -17.50 12.54 18.77
C ALA A 45 -18.90 12.40 18.15
N THR A 46 -19.44 13.50 17.63
CA THR A 46 -20.71 13.47 16.87
C THR A 46 -20.54 12.81 15.52
N HIS A 47 -19.36 12.88 14.93
CA HIS A 47 -19.03 12.25 13.65
C HIS A 47 -17.68 11.55 13.74
N LEU A 48 -17.60 10.38 13.18
CA LEU A 48 -16.37 9.59 13.07
C LEU A 48 -16.06 9.31 11.59
N ILE A 49 -14.83 9.59 11.17
CA ILE A 49 -14.32 9.24 9.85
C ILE A 49 -13.18 8.24 10.01
N VAL A 50 -13.35 7.03 9.46
CA VAL A 50 -12.37 5.95 9.57
C VAL A 50 -11.60 5.82 8.27
N CYS A 51 -10.31 6.21 8.27
CA CYS A 51 -9.40 6.13 7.13
C CYS A 51 -8.24 5.17 7.42
N GLY A 52 -8.53 3.92 7.72
CA GLY A 52 -7.57 2.94 8.27
C GLY A 52 -6.60 2.31 7.26
N GLY A 53 -6.62 2.68 5.98
CA GLY A 53 -5.72 2.14 4.95
C GLY A 53 -5.71 0.60 4.93
N LEU A 54 -4.56 -0.02 5.18
CA LEU A 54 -4.41 -1.48 5.26
C LEU A 54 -5.30 -2.16 6.32
N GLN A 55 -5.81 -1.42 7.30
CA GLN A 55 -6.69 -1.93 8.36
C GLN A 55 -8.17 -1.56 8.15
N ALA A 56 -8.51 -0.87 7.05
CA ALA A 56 -9.83 -0.30 6.83
C ALA A 56 -10.98 -1.33 6.93
N ASP A 57 -10.83 -2.50 6.29
CA ASP A 57 -11.83 -3.58 6.35
C ASP A 57 -11.99 -4.19 7.75
N ARG A 58 -10.92 -4.22 8.54
CA ARG A 58 -10.96 -4.70 9.94
C ARG A 58 -11.65 -3.70 10.85
N LEU A 59 -11.40 -2.42 10.65
CA LEU A 59 -12.06 -1.35 11.40
C LEU A 59 -13.55 -1.29 11.05
N ALA A 60 -13.92 -1.37 9.78
CA ALA A 60 -15.30 -1.41 9.35
C ALA A 60 -16.06 -2.61 9.97
N ARG A 61 -15.42 -3.80 10.02
CA ARG A 61 -16.02 -4.97 10.71
C ARG A 61 -16.13 -4.80 12.22
N LYS A 62 -15.17 -4.10 12.86
CA LYS A 62 -15.28 -3.73 14.29
C LYS A 62 -16.47 -2.82 14.54
N ASP A 63 -16.84 -2.02 13.55
CA ASP A 63 -17.98 -1.11 13.54
C ASP A 63 -19.31 -1.79 13.14
N GLY A 64 -19.29 -3.09 12.90
CA GLY A 64 -20.49 -3.88 12.56
C GLY A 64 -20.82 -3.95 11.06
N VAL A 65 -20.03 -3.30 10.21
CA VAL A 65 -20.25 -3.31 8.75
C VAL A 65 -20.02 -4.72 8.19
N GLN A 66 -21.00 -5.21 7.43
CA GLN A 66 -20.92 -6.52 6.77
C GLN A 66 -20.22 -6.38 5.41
N LEU A 67 -18.91 -6.61 5.38
CA LEU A 67 -18.11 -6.57 4.18
C LEU A 67 -17.93 -7.95 3.56
N LYS A 68 -18.25 -8.07 2.27
CA LYS A 68 -17.89 -9.23 1.44
C LYS A 68 -16.45 -9.14 0.92
N GLU A 69 -15.97 -7.92 0.72
CA GLU A 69 -14.62 -7.62 0.28
C GLU A 69 -13.61 -7.73 1.44
N LYS A 70 -12.35 -7.88 1.07
CA LYS A 70 -11.23 -7.96 2.01
C LYS A 70 -10.05 -7.13 1.50
N VAL A 71 -9.39 -6.41 2.40
CA VAL A 71 -8.12 -5.76 2.09
C VAL A 71 -7.00 -6.79 2.14
N VAL A 72 -6.25 -6.90 1.06
CA VAL A 72 -5.01 -7.67 0.97
C VAL A 72 -3.83 -6.76 0.66
N GLY A 73 -2.67 -7.07 1.23
CA GLY A 73 -1.46 -6.27 1.06
C GLY A 73 -0.66 -6.69 -0.17
N PHE A 74 -0.29 -5.73 -1.00
CA PHE A 74 0.69 -5.91 -2.07
C PHE A 74 1.85 -4.95 -1.89
N ARG A 75 3.04 -5.49 -1.69
CA ARG A 75 4.26 -4.69 -1.52
C ARG A 75 4.84 -4.32 -2.88
N GLY A 76 5.20 -3.06 -3.00
CA GLY A 76 6.05 -2.54 -4.05
C GLY A 76 7.45 -2.29 -3.52
N ASP A 77 8.43 -3.02 -4.05
CA ASP A 77 9.83 -2.75 -3.79
C ASP A 77 10.35 -1.76 -4.81
N TYR A 78 11.14 -0.79 -4.37
CA TYR A 78 11.77 0.21 -5.22
C TYR A 78 13.28 0.05 -5.21
N TYR A 79 13.89 0.49 -6.29
CA TYR A 79 15.30 0.87 -6.34
C TYR A 79 15.40 2.38 -6.51
N GLU A 80 16.54 2.93 -6.19
CA GLU A 80 16.88 4.34 -6.45
C GLU A 80 18.08 4.40 -7.39
N LEU A 81 18.11 5.42 -8.24
CA LEU A 81 19.34 5.70 -8.99
C LEU A 81 20.41 6.24 -8.05
N THR A 82 21.65 5.82 -8.26
CA THR A 82 22.80 6.46 -7.61
C THR A 82 22.93 7.91 -8.04
N HIS A 83 23.61 8.71 -7.25
CA HIS A 83 23.78 10.15 -7.55
C HIS A 83 24.36 10.37 -8.95
N GLU A 84 25.31 9.54 -9.36
CA GLU A 84 26.00 9.59 -10.64
C GLU A 84 25.05 9.25 -11.81
N ALA A 85 24.06 8.40 -11.57
CA ALA A 85 23.14 7.94 -12.61
C ALA A 85 21.87 8.80 -12.75
N ARG A 86 21.59 9.73 -11.85
CA ARG A 86 20.37 10.57 -11.85
C ARG A 86 20.21 11.41 -13.12
N HIS A 87 21.31 11.78 -13.76
CA HIS A 87 21.27 12.54 -15.00
C HIS A 87 20.59 11.79 -16.16
N LYS A 88 20.48 10.45 -16.07
CA LYS A 88 19.81 9.61 -17.07
C LYS A 88 18.28 9.79 -17.07
N VAL A 89 17.71 10.33 -15.98
CA VAL A 89 16.26 10.55 -15.82
C VAL A 89 16.00 12.01 -15.50
N LYS A 90 15.49 12.75 -16.46
CA LYS A 90 15.17 14.18 -16.29
C LYS A 90 13.74 14.43 -15.80
N HIS A 91 12.82 13.56 -16.21
CA HIS A 91 11.38 13.66 -15.96
C HIS A 91 10.82 12.32 -15.49
N LEU A 92 9.51 12.25 -15.30
CA LEU A 92 8.80 11.00 -15.05
C LEU A 92 8.82 10.13 -16.31
N ILE A 93 9.08 8.83 -16.16
CA ILE A 93 9.07 7.87 -17.28
C ILE A 93 8.19 6.70 -16.88
N TYR A 94 7.07 6.54 -17.57
CA TYR A 94 6.09 5.48 -17.36
C TYR A 94 5.96 4.60 -18.58
N PRO A 95 5.83 3.27 -18.43
CA PRO A 95 5.43 2.42 -19.53
C PRO A 95 3.97 2.69 -19.89
N THR A 96 3.57 2.35 -21.12
CA THR A 96 2.15 2.32 -21.46
C THR A 96 1.43 1.33 -20.54
N PRO A 97 0.34 1.75 -19.86
CA PRO A 97 -0.41 0.85 -19.00
C PRO A 97 -0.94 -0.35 -19.79
N ASN A 98 -0.85 -1.54 -19.20
CA ASN A 98 -1.52 -2.71 -19.73
C ASN A 98 -2.88 -2.85 -19.02
N PRO A 99 -4.02 -2.74 -19.73
CA PRO A 99 -5.35 -2.81 -19.12
C PRO A 99 -5.65 -4.18 -18.48
N ASP A 100 -4.94 -5.23 -18.87
CA ASP A 100 -5.14 -6.57 -18.30
C ASP A 100 -4.53 -6.74 -16.90
N PHE A 101 -3.80 -5.73 -16.39
CA PHE A 101 -3.14 -5.82 -15.09
C PHE A 101 -3.58 -4.69 -14.16
N PRO A 102 -3.90 -5.00 -12.90
CA PRO A 102 -4.33 -4.02 -11.91
C PRO A 102 -3.20 -3.11 -11.39
N PHE A 103 -1.96 -3.29 -11.88
CA PHE A 103 -0.81 -2.54 -11.43
C PHE A 103 -0.10 -1.84 -12.59
N LEU A 104 0.27 -0.58 -12.35
CA LEU A 104 1.17 0.12 -13.23
C LEU A 104 2.55 -0.57 -13.21
N GLY A 105 3.11 -0.81 -14.38
CA GLY A 105 4.45 -1.40 -14.51
C GLY A 105 5.53 -0.54 -13.86
N VAL A 106 6.72 -1.13 -13.70
CA VAL A 106 7.91 -0.42 -13.18
C VAL A 106 8.16 0.84 -13.97
N HIS A 107 8.38 1.95 -13.29
CA HIS A 107 8.54 3.29 -13.85
C HIS A 107 9.61 4.08 -13.10
N PHE A 108 9.99 5.25 -13.60
CA PHE A 108 10.91 6.17 -12.93
C PHE A 108 10.16 7.39 -12.44
N THR A 109 10.34 7.72 -11.17
CA THR A 109 9.77 8.90 -10.54
C THR A 109 10.88 9.80 -10.03
N ARG A 110 10.94 11.04 -10.56
CA ARG A 110 11.80 12.08 -10.01
C ARG A 110 11.10 12.69 -8.80
N MET A 111 11.74 12.57 -7.66
CA MET A 111 11.24 13.08 -6.38
C MET A 111 11.57 14.57 -6.21
N THR A 112 10.89 15.22 -5.29
CA THR A 112 11.05 16.66 -5.03
C THR A 112 12.42 17.04 -4.47
N ASP A 113 13.12 16.09 -3.84
CA ASP A 113 14.50 16.24 -3.35
C ASP A 113 15.56 15.93 -4.41
N GLY A 114 15.12 15.57 -5.63
CA GLY A 114 16.00 15.24 -6.75
C GLY A 114 16.43 13.77 -6.83
N GLU A 115 15.99 12.94 -5.87
CA GLU A 115 16.16 11.49 -5.95
C GLU A 115 15.33 10.93 -7.12
N ILE A 116 15.77 9.78 -7.65
CA ILE A 116 15.01 9.07 -8.69
C ILE A 116 14.67 7.68 -8.16
N GLU A 117 13.40 7.45 -7.92
CA GLU A 117 12.88 6.14 -7.59
C GLU A 117 12.56 5.34 -8.86
N CYS A 118 12.88 4.05 -8.82
CA CYS A 118 12.65 3.08 -9.88
C CYS A 118 11.79 1.95 -9.34
N GLY A 119 10.59 1.80 -9.82
CA GLY A 119 9.67 0.78 -9.31
C GLY A 119 8.22 1.22 -9.50
N PRO A 120 7.31 0.65 -8.71
CA PRO A 120 7.50 -0.56 -7.91
C PRO A 120 7.29 -1.86 -8.70
N ASN A 121 7.68 -2.98 -8.10
CA ASN A 121 7.08 -4.28 -8.41
C ASN A 121 5.74 -4.44 -7.66
N ALA A 122 5.09 -5.61 -7.77
CA ALA A 122 3.86 -5.90 -7.06
C ALA A 122 3.88 -7.34 -6.54
N VAL A 123 4.26 -7.53 -5.28
CA VAL A 123 4.30 -8.85 -4.63
C VAL A 123 3.32 -8.91 -3.47
N PHE A 124 2.56 -10.01 -3.40
CA PHE A 124 1.70 -10.27 -2.26
C PHE A 124 2.51 -10.33 -0.97
N THR A 125 1.98 -9.73 0.13
CA THR A 125 2.63 -9.74 1.43
C THR A 125 1.98 -10.73 2.38
N PHE A 126 2.81 -11.43 3.17
CA PHE A 126 2.37 -12.33 4.24
C PHE A 126 2.12 -11.61 5.58
N LYS A 127 2.21 -10.29 5.57
CA LYS A 127 1.87 -9.39 6.67
C LYS A 127 1.25 -8.14 6.09
N ARG A 128 0.13 -7.63 6.61
CA ARG A 128 -0.56 -6.44 6.06
C ARG A 128 0.35 -5.23 5.98
N GLU A 129 1.14 -5.02 7.00
CA GLU A 129 2.16 -3.97 7.04
C GLU A 129 3.57 -4.58 6.90
N GLY A 130 3.71 -5.45 5.90
CA GLY A 130 4.95 -6.16 5.59
C GLY A 130 5.83 -5.37 4.62
N TYR A 131 6.60 -4.41 5.15
CA TYR A 131 7.52 -3.60 4.35
C TYR A 131 8.82 -4.33 4.02
N GLY A 132 9.24 -5.28 4.85
CA GLY A 132 10.38 -6.16 4.58
C GLY A 132 10.03 -7.33 3.67
N LYS A 133 11.03 -7.84 2.94
CA LYS A 133 10.83 -8.96 1.99
C LYS A 133 10.48 -10.28 2.68
N THR A 134 10.83 -10.42 3.95
CA THR A 134 10.63 -11.62 4.76
C THR A 134 9.63 -11.42 5.91
N ASP A 135 8.96 -10.26 5.95
CA ASP A 135 7.96 -9.97 6.96
C ASP A 135 6.81 -10.97 6.87
N PHE A 136 6.46 -11.55 8.01
CA PHE A 136 5.45 -12.58 8.11
C PHE A 136 4.55 -12.35 9.33
N SER A 137 3.26 -12.61 9.17
CA SER A 137 2.25 -12.64 10.22
C SER A 137 1.32 -13.82 9.98
N LEU A 138 1.26 -14.77 10.90
CA LEU A 138 0.37 -15.94 10.77
C LEU A 138 -1.09 -15.50 10.65
N ARG A 139 -1.52 -14.52 11.45
CA ARG A 139 -2.88 -13.96 11.41
C ARG A 139 -3.21 -13.36 10.04
N ASP A 140 -2.33 -12.52 9.50
CA ASP A 140 -2.57 -11.83 8.23
C ASP A 140 -2.51 -12.79 7.05
N THR A 141 -1.57 -13.72 7.09
CA THR A 141 -1.43 -14.79 6.09
C THR A 141 -2.67 -15.67 6.06
N TRP A 142 -3.12 -16.15 7.23
CA TRP A 142 -4.34 -16.96 7.34
C TRP A 142 -5.56 -16.20 6.84
N ASP A 143 -5.72 -14.97 7.30
CA ASP A 143 -6.83 -14.08 6.90
C ASP A 143 -6.88 -13.88 5.37
N ALA A 144 -5.73 -13.67 4.72
CA ALA A 144 -5.67 -13.48 3.28
C ALA A 144 -5.86 -14.80 2.50
N LEU A 145 -5.23 -15.92 2.92
CA LEU A 145 -5.26 -17.19 2.19
C LEU A 145 -6.56 -17.98 2.40
N THR A 146 -7.33 -17.72 3.44
CA THR A 146 -8.68 -18.30 3.60
C THR A 146 -9.73 -17.57 2.79
N TYR A 147 -9.40 -16.42 2.20
CA TYR A 147 -10.32 -15.66 1.39
C TYR A 147 -10.32 -16.16 -0.08
N LYS A 148 -11.50 -16.49 -0.58
CA LYS A 148 -11.71 -17.06 -1.91
C LYS A 148 -11.19 -16.15 -3.04
N GLY A 149 -11.38 -14.83 -2.91
CA GLY A 149 -10.91 -13.85 -3.89
C GLY A 149 -9.41 -13.88 -4.09
N THR A 150 -8.61 -14.14 -3.02
CA THR A 150 -7.15 -14.22 -3.11
C THR A 150 -6.71 -15.35 -4.06
N TRP A 151 -7.33 -16.51 -3.97
CA TRP A 151 -7.01 -17.63 -4.86
C TRP A 151 -7.42 -17.36 -6.30
N LYS A 152 -8.57 -16.75 -6.52
CA LYS A 152 -8.99 -16.37 -7.88
C LYS A 152 -8.01 -15.38 -8.49
N LEU A 153 -7.61 -14.34 -7.74
CA LEU A 153 -6.60 -13.38 -8.19
C LEU A 153 -5.28 -14.09 -8.53
N PHE A 154 -4.83 -15.02 -7.68
CA PHE A 154 -3.58 -15.76 -7.92
C PHE A 154 -3.66 -16.64 -9.16
N PHE A 155 -4.73 -17.39 -9.34
CA PHE A 155 -4.87 -18.28 -10.50
C PHE A 155 -5.02 -17.50 -11.81
N SER A 156 -5.76 -16.41 -11.80
CA SER A 156 -5.90 -15.54 -12.98
C SER A 156 -4.59 -14.86 -13.40
N ASN A 157 -3.67 -14.62 -12.43
CA ASN A 157 -2.45 -13.87 -12.66
C ASN A 157 -1.18 -14.63 -12.26
N MET A 158 -1.20 -15.98 -12.29
CA MET A 158 -0.12 -16.80 -11.74
C MET A 158 1.24 -16.52 -12.37
N SER A 159 1.34 -16.48 -13.70
CA SER A 159 2.60 -16.21 -14.40
C SER A 159 3.17 -14.82 -14.07
N PHE A 160 2.30 -13.83 -13.97
CA PHE A 160 2.67 -12.47 -13.56
C PHE A 160 3.20 -12.47 -12.12
N GLY A 161 2.45 -13.06 -11.17
CA GLY A 161 2.84 -13.14 -9.76
C GLY A 161 4.20 -13.81 -9.55
N ILE A 162 4.45 -14.94 -10.21
CA ILE A 162 5.76 -15.62 -10.15
C ILE A 162 6.88 -14.71 -10.66
N ASN A 163 6.67 -14.00 -11.75
CA ASN A 163 7.66 -13.08 -12.31
C ASN A 163 7.92 -11.89 -11.39
N GLU A 164 6.89 -11.36 -10.72
CA GLU A 164 7.04 -10.30 -9.71
C GLU A 164 7.88 -10.77 -8.52
N TYR A 165 7.61 -11.97 -7.99
CA TYR A 165 8.43 -12.56 -6.94
C TYR A 165 9.89 -12.73 -7.37
N ARG A 166 10.14 -13.28 -8.57
CA ARG A 166 11.51 -13.41 -9.10
C ARG A 166 12.22 -12.07 -9.20
N ARG A 167 11.54 -11.02 -9.63
CA ARG A 167 12.08 -9.64 -9.70
C ARG A 167 12.33 -9.05 -8.31
N ALA A 168 11.48 -9.32 -7.31
CA ALA A 168 11.66 -8.85 -5.95
C ALA A 168 12.96 -9.34 -5.32
N PHE A 169 13.40 -10.55 -5.66
CA PHE A 169 14.61 -11.18 -5.12
C PHE A 169 15.83 -11.11 -6.05
N SER A 170 15.68 -10.56 -7.26
CA SER A 170 16.76 -10.46 -8.24
C SER A 170 16.94 -9.05 -8.77
N LYS A 171 17.95 -8.33 -8.26
CA LYS A 171 18.37 -7.01 -8.75
C LYS A 171 18.59 -7.04 -10.27
N LYS A 172 19.21 -8.12 -10.79
CA LYS A 172 19.47 -8.30 -12.23
C LYS A 172 18.20 -8.36 -13.06
N LEU A 173 17.17 -9.09 -12.61
CA LEU A 173 15.89 -9.18 -13.31
C LEU A 173 15.14 -7.85 -13.23
N PHE A 174 15.22 -7.16 -12.10
CA PHE A 174 14.62 -5.84 -11.94
C PHE A 174 15.27 -4.83 -12.89
N LEU A 175 16.62 -4.79 -12.92
CA LEU A 175 17.37 -3.94 -13.84
C LEU A 175 16.99 -4.20 -15.31
N LYS A 176 16.85 -5.46 -15.71
CA LYS A 176 16.43 -5.82 -17.07
C LYS A 176 15.07 -5.20 -17.44
N THR A 177 14.18 -5.04 -16.48
CA THR A 177 12.90 -4.36 -16.71
C THR A 177 13.09 -2.85 -16.89
N LEU A 178 13.96 -2.21 -16.09
CA LEU A 178 14.31 -0.80 -16.22
C LEU A 178 15.01 -0.50 -17.55
N GLN A 179 15.86 -1.41 -18.01
CA GLN A 179 16.58 -1.28 -19.27
C GLN A 179 15.68 -1.27 -20.52
N ARG A 180 14.42 -1.69 -20.39
CA ARG A 180 13.43 -1.53 -21.48
C ARG A 180 13.11 -0.07 -21.77
N MET A 181 13.24 0.80 -20.77
CA MET A 181 13.01 2.25 -20.88
C MET A 181 14.33 3.02 -21.00
N ILE A 182 15.36 2.61 -20.27
CA ILE A 182 16.69 3.23 -20.30
C ILE A 182 17.74 2.14 -20.48
N PRO A 183 18.09 1.78 -21.73
CA PRO A 183 19.01 0.68 -22.04
C PRO A 183 20.43 0.85 -21.45
N SER A 184 20.87 2.10 -21.20
CA SER A 184 22.20 2.43 -20.68
C SER A 184 22.38 2.21 -19.18
N LEU A 185 21.33 1.75 -18.44
CA LEU A 185 21.45 1.46 -17.02
C LEU A 185 22.30 0.22 -16.75
N THR A 186 23.10 0.27 -15.70
CA THR A 186 23.95 -0.82 -15.24
C THR A 186 23.58 -1.23 -13.81
N MET A 187 24.17 -2.31 -13.31
CA MET A 187 23.98 -2.76 -11.92
C MET A 187 24.48 -1.73 -10.89
N ASP A 188 25.47 -0.93 -11.26
CA ASP A 188 26.07 0.08 -10.38
C ASP A 188 25.24 1.37 -10.33
N ASP A 189 24.35 1.56 -11.31
CA ASP A 189 23.47 2.74 -11.37
C ASP A 189 22.28 2.68 -10.38
N ILE A 190 21.97 1.50 -9.86
CA ILE A 190 20.80 1.30 -8.98
C ILE A 190 21.20 0.77 -7.61
N LYS A 191 20.58 1.28 -6.56
CA LYS A 191 20.70 0.83 -5.17
C LYS A 191 19.32 0.48 -4.61
N PRO A 192 19.20 -0.39 -3.57
CA PRO A 192 17.94 -0.63 -2.91
C PRO A 192 17.31 0.67 -2.41
N GLY A 193 16.04 0.86 -2.71
CA GLY A 193 15.22 1.96 -2.25
C GLY A 193 14.24 1.55 -1.16
N ARG A 194 13.22 2.35 -0.96
CA ARG A 194 12.14 2.10 0.00
C ARG A 194 11.21 1.01 -0.51
N SER A 195 10.32 0.54 0.35
CA SER A 195 9.17 -0.26 -0.02
C SER A 195 7.89 0.37 0.52
N GLY A 196 6.78 0.09 -0.15
CA GLY A 196 5.46 0.50 0.27
C GLY A 196 4.49 -0.67 0.16
N VAL A 197 3.47 -0.72 0.99
CA VAL A 197 2.40 -1.72 0.87
C VAL A 197 1.12 -1.04 0.45
N ARG A 198 0.52 -1.54 -0.63
CA ARG A 198 -0.77 -1.09 -1.14
C ARG A 198 -1.88 -1.90 -0.49
N ALA A 199 -2.90 -1.21 0.01
CA ALA A 199 -4.15 -1.81 0.43
C ALA A 199 -5.01 -2.06 -0.80
N LEU A 200 -5.13 -3.32 -1.21
CA LEU A 200 -5.96 -3.71 -2.35
C LEU A 200 -7.29 -4.23 -1.82
N LEU A 201 -8.38 -3.56 -2.15
CA LEU A 201 -9.72 -4.05 -1.81
C LEU A 201 -10.13 -5.11 -2.82
N LEU A 202 -10.16 -6.35 -2.39
CA LEU A 202 -10.39 -7.53 -3.21
C LEU A 202 -11.80 -8.09 -2.97
N ALA A 203 -12.53 -8.33 -4.04
CA ALA A 203 -13.84 -8.97 -4.00
C ALA A 203 -13.73 -10.50 -4.10
N GLU A 204 -14.82 -11.23 -3.81
CA GLU A 204 -14.86 -12.70 -3.83
C GLU A 204 -14.68 -13.30 -5.24
N ASP A 205 -14.96 -12.53 -6.28
CA ASP A 205 -14.74 -12.89 -7.68
C ASP A 205 -13.27 -12.82 -8.11
N GLY A 206 -12.41 -12.22 -7.27
CA GLY A 206 -10.99 -12.00 -7.54
C GLY A 206 -10.67 -10.66 -8.16
N ASP A 207 -11.69 -9.84 -8.41
CA ASP A 207 -11.51 -8.51 -8.96
C ASP A 207 -11.14 -7.50 -7.88
N THR A 208 -10.33 -6.54 -8.24
CA THR A 208 -9.96 -5.42 -7.37
C THR A 208 -10.97 -4.30 -7.50
N ARG A 209 -11.25 -3.64 -6.40
CA ARG A 209 -12.06 -2.42 -6.39
C ARG A 209 -11.13 -1.22 -6.34
N ASP A 210 -11.15 -0.42 -7.39
CA ASP A 210 -10.21 0.69 -7.59
C ASP A 210 -10.71 2.01 -6.99
N ASP A 211 -11.99 2.06 -6.56
CA ASP A 211 -12.60 3.25 -5.99
C ASP A 211 -12.83 3.10 -4.49
N PHE A 212 -13.03 4.23 -3.81
CA PHE A 212 -13.38 4.26 -2.40
C PHE A 212 -14.74 3.61 -2.17
N ARG A 213 -14.81 2.73 -1.19
CA ARG A 213 -16.07 2.25 -0.63
C ARG A 213 -16.36 3.05 0.64
N ILE A 214 -17.45 3.78 0.64
CA ILE A 214 -17.90 4.61 1.76
C ILE A 214 -19.15 3.94 2.35
N GLU A 215 -19.12 3.66 3.62
CA GLU A 215 -20.24 3.15 4.41
C GLU A 215 -20.64 4.19 5.46
N TYR A 216 -21.95 4.31 5.73
CA TYR A 216 -22.55 5.28 6.65
C TYR A 216 -23.26 4.58 7.81
#